data_42b0afabd2d861c9419bc75969f0c12d
#
_entry.id   42b0afabd2d861c9419bc75969f0c12d
#
_cell.length_a   1.000
_cell.length_b   1.000
_cell.length_c   1.000
_cell.angle_alpha   90.00
_cell.angle_beta   90.00
_cell.angle_gamma   90.00
#
_symmetry.space_group_name_H-M   'P 1'
#
loop_
_entity.id
_entity.type
_entity.pdbx_description
1 polymer ?
#
loop_
_entity_poly.entity_id
_entity_poly.type
_entity_poly.pdbx_seq_one_letter_code
_entity_poly.pdbx_strand_id
1 'polypeptide(L)'
;MHRIIIFATLALAAIPALARDGGQWESQPAAIRQWFLTLMQPDHPRVSCCGEADAYEADSFEVEGDHYVAIITAHRAVSIIPIGTRVPVPNHKMKWDSGNPTGHGIIFVGTQGQVFCYVTPGGI
;
A
#
# COMPACT_ATOMS: atom_id res chain seq x y z
N MET A 1 -19.96 36.22 43.53
CA MET A 1 -18.97 36.01 42.45
C MET A 1 -18.97 34.54 42.08
N HIS A 2 -19.57 34.22 40.97
CA HIS A 2 -19.62 32.85 40.48
C HIS A 2 -18.47 32.69 39.47
N ARG A 3 -17.47 31.87 39.83
CA ARG A 3 -16.44 31.48 38.89
C ARG A 3 -16.95 30.30 38.07
N ILE A 4 -17.26 30.58 36.83
CA ILE A 4 -17.57 29.53 35.85
C ILE A 4 -16.24 28.88 35.43
N ILE A 5 -16.00 27.66 35.86
CA ILE A 5 -14.89 26.84 35.39
C ILE A 5 -15.38 26.18 34.14
N ILE A 6 -14.92 26.66 32.99
CA ILE A 6 -15.16 26.00 31.70
C ILE A 6 -14.13 24.86 31.59
N PHE A 7 -14.59 23.64 31.78
CA PHE A 7 -13.79 22.46 31.42
C PHE A 7 -13.82 22.32 29.90
N ALA A 8 -12.74 22.72 29.26
CA ALA A 8 -12.53 22.34 27.87
C ALA A 8 -12.19 20.86 27.81
N THR A 9 -13.19 20.05 27.47
CA THR A 9 -12.96 18.63 27.15
C THR A 9 -12.22 18.58 25.81
N LEU A 10 -10.92 18.31 25.87
CA LEU A 10 -10.12 18.02 24.67
C LEU A 10 -10.53 16.62 24.20
N ALA A 11 -11.39 16.57 23.19
CA ALA A 11 -11.70 15.32 22.51
C ALA A 11 -10.48 14.89 21.71
N LEU A 12 -9.71 13.93 22.25
CA LEU A 12 -8.63 13.29 21.52
C LEU A 12 -9.28 12.37 20.49
N ALA A 13 -9.41 12.84 19.24
CA ALA A 13 -9.81 11.98 18.14
C ALA A 13 -8.69 10.96 17.90
N ALA A 14 -8.92 9.70 18.24
CA ALA A 14 -8.02 8.62 17.86
C ALA A 14 -8.04 8.52 16.34
N ILE A 15 -6.96 8.94 15.69
CA ILE A 15 -6.77 8.74 14.26
C ILE A 15 -6.29 7.30 14.08
N PRO A 16 -7.08 6.40 13.46
CA PRO A 16 -6.60 5.06 13.16
C PRO A 16 -5.38 5.16 12.26
N ALA A 17 -4.40 4.26 12.43
CA ALA A 17 -3.24 4.17 11.56
C ALA A 17 -3.70 3.69 10.18
N LEU A 18 -4.11 4.62 9.33
CA LEU A 18 -4.53 4.38 7.96
C LEU A 18 -3.35 4.53 7.00
N ALA A 19 -3.45 3.84 5.85
CA ALA A 19 -2.60 4.10 4.72
C ALA A 19 -2.66 5.58 4.32
N ARG A 20 -1.57 6.10 3.76
CA ARG A 20 -1.41 7.53 3.44
C ARG A 20 -2.19 7.92 2.20
N ASP A 21 -3.50 7.97 2.27
CA ASP A 21 -4.34 8.46 1.20
C ASP A 21 -4.94 9.81 1.60
N GLY A 22 -4.44 10.89 1.01
CA GLY A 22 -4.91 12.26 1.22
C GLY A 22 -5.74 12.81 0.08
N GLY A 23 -6.28 11.96 -0.81
CA GLY A 23 -7.07 12.37 -1.96
C GLY A 23 -6.25 12.81 -3.18
N GLN A 24 -4.92 12.72 -3.14
CA GLN A 24 -4.04 13.11 -4.24
C GLN A 24 -4.21 12.24 -5.50
N TRP A 25 -4.91 11.14 -5.41
CA TRP A 25 -5.14 10.17 -6.48
C TRP A 25 -6.48 10.33 -7.19
N GLU A 26 -7.24 11.34 -6.86
CA GLU A 26 -8.57 11.58 -7.45
C GLU A 26 -8.52 11.80 -8.97
N SER A 27 -7.36 12.24 -9.50
CA SER A 27 -7.13 12.41 -10.93
C SER A 27 -6.85 11.11 -11.69
N GLN A 28 -6.63 9.99 -10.99
CA GLN A 28 -6.40 8.70 -11.63
C GLN A 28 -7.67 8.16 -12.29
N PRO A 29 -7.55 7.35 -13.38
CA PRO A 29 -8.70 6.68 -13.96
C PRO A 29 -9.51 5.90 -12.92
N ALA A 30 -10.83 5.96 -13.02
CA ALA A 30 -11.72 5.38 -12.02
C ALA A 30 -11.48 3.88 -11.79
N ALA A 31 -11.19 3.12 -12.85
CA ALA A 31 -10.92 1.69 -12.75
C ALA A 31 -9.66 1.39 -11.93
N ILE A 32 -8.61 2.20 -12.08
CA ILE A 32 -7.36 2.06 -11.32
C ILE A 32 -7.60 2.43 -9.86
N ARG A 33 -8.25 3.54 -9.59
CA ARG A 33 -8.59 3.96 -8.22
C ARG A 33 -9.42 2.90 -7.51
N GLN A 34 -10.43 2.38 -8.18
CA GLN A 34 -11.32 1.36 -7.61
C GLN A 34 -10.55 0.07 -7.29
N TRP A 35 -9.66 -0.35 -8.17
CA TRP A 35 -8.83 -1.52 -7.93
C TRP A 35 -7.98 -1.35 -6.68
N PHE A 36 -7.26 -0.24 -6.53
CA PHE A 36 -6.45 0.04 -5.34
C PHE A 36 -7.28 0.05 -4.05
N LEU A 37 -8.48 0.65 -4.10
CA LEU A 37 -9.35 0.76 -2.93
C LEU A 37 -9.92 -0.59 -2.48
N THR A 38 -10.10 -1.53 -3.40
CA THR A 38 -10.70 -2.84 -3.11
C THR A 38 -9.67 -3.92 -2.82
N LEU A 39 -8.39 -3.62 -2.99
CA LEU A 39 -7.32 -4.61 -2.84
C LEU A 39 -7.05 -4.92 -1.38
N MET A 40 -7.29 -6.17 -1.00
CA MET A 40 -7.12 -6.65 0.37
C MET A 40 -5.90 -7.54 0.51
N GLN A 41 -5.31 -7.56 1.71
CA GLN A 41 -4.16 -8.40 2.00
C GLN A 41 -4.52 -9.88 1.89
N PRO A 42 -3.66 -10.71 1.28
CA PRO A 42 -3.99 -12.12 1.04
C PRO A 42 -4.11 -12.95 2.31
N ASP A 43 -3.39 -12.59 3.36
CA ASP A 43 -3.42 -13.24 4.67
C ASP A 43 -4.40 -12.60 5.66
N HIS A 44 -4.89 -11.40 5.34
CA HIS A 44 -5.87 -10.65 6.13
C HIS A 44 -6.93 -10.05 5.22
N PRO A 45 -7.93 -10.84 4.76
CA PRO A 45 -8.88 -10.41 3.72
C PRO A 45 -9.74 -9.21 4.06
N ARG A 46 -9.76 -8.79 5.32
CA ARG A 46 -10.49 -7.61 5.78
C ARG A 46 -9.60 -6.37 5.94
N VAL A 47 -8.32 -6.51 5.66
CA VAL A 47 -7.34 -5.43 5.81
C VAL A 47 -6.84 -5.05 4.44
N SER A 48 -6.90 -3.75 4.12
CA SER A 48 -6.45 -3.20 2.85
C SER A 48 -4.94 -3.40 2.65
N CYS A 49 -4.53 -3.52 1.39
CA CYS A 49 -3.12 -3.37 0.99
C CYS A 49 -2.58 -1.94 1.20
N CYS A 50 -3.38 -1.02 1.68
CA CYS A 50 -3.11 0.38 2.00
C CYS A 50 -3.15 1.34 0.81
N GLY A 51 -3.66 0.93 -0.34
CA GLY A 51 -3.94 1.82 -1.45
C GLY A 51 -2.70 2.39 -2.14
N GLU A 52 -2.94 3.26 -3.11
CA GLU A 52 -1.90 3.78 -4.00
C GLU A 52 -0.82 4.61 -3.29
N ALA A 53 -1.16 5.21 -2.15
CA ALA A 53 -0.22 6.05 -1.39
C ALA A 53 1.01 5.30 -0.88
N ASP A 54 0.92 4.00 -0.69
CA ASP A 54 2.02 3.13 -0.26
C ASP A 54 2.52 2.21 -1.37
N ALA A 55 2.09 2.44 -2.61
CA ALA A 55 2.38 1.58 -3.75
C ALA A 55 3.63 2.03 -4.52
N TYR A 56 4.40 1.05 -4.94
CA TYR A 56 5.51 1.20 -5.89
C TYR A 56 5.31 0.24 -7.06
N GLU A 57 5.80 0.61 -8.23
CA GLU A 57 5.90 -0.34 -9.33
C GLU A 57 7.09 -1.28 -9.10
N ALA A 58 6.85 -2.55 -9.25
CA ALA A 58 7.85 -3.60 -9.11
C ALA A 58 7.64 -4.65 -10.22
N ASP A 59 8.03 -4.29 -11.44
CA ASP A 59 7.83 -5.12 -12.64
C ASP A 59 8.80 -6.29 -12.71
N SER A 60 9.91 -6.20 -11.99
CA SER A 60 10.91 -7.25 -11.92
C SER A 60 10.87 -7.94 -10.57
N PHE A 61 11.12 -9.23 -10.58
CA PHE A 61 11.31 -9.99 -9.35
C PHE A 61 12.32 -11.12 -9.58
N GLU A 62 12.90 -11.58 -8.50
CA GLU A 62 13.76 -12.76 -8.45
C GLU A 62 13.20 -13.75 -7.44
N VAL A 63 13.56 -15.00 -7.60
CA VAL A 63 13.23 -16.05 -6.63
C VAL A 63 14.50 -16.40 -5.88
N GLU A 64 14.50 -16.22 -4.58
CA GLU A 64 15.59 -16.60 -3.69
C GLU A 64 15.12 -17.67 -2.70
N GLY A 65 15.63 -18.89 -2.84
CA GLY A 65 15.16 -20.00 -2.03
C GLY A 65 13.66 -20.26 -2.26
N ASP A 66 12.84 -20.04 -1.23
CA ASP A 66 11.41 -20.29 -1.22
C ASP A 66 10.55 -19.02 -1.29
N HIS A 67 11.17 -17.86 -1.53
CA HIS A 67 10.43 -16.59 -1.55
C HIS A 67 10.81 -15.70 -2.74
N TYR A 68 9.92 -14.76 -3.03
CA TYR A 68 10.13 -13.75 -4.05
C TYR A 68 10.86 -12.54 -3.47
N VAL A 69 11.71 -11.93 -4.28
CA VAL A 69 12.31 -10.63 -4.03
C VAL A 69 11.85 -9.70 -5.13
N ALA A 70 10.99 -8.75 -4.78
CA ALA A 70 10.53 -7.72 -5.71
C ALA A 70 11.60 -6.64 -5.89
N ILE A 71 11.69 -6.12 -7.09
CA ILE A 71 12.63 -5.03 -7.41
C ILE A 71 11.80 -3.80 -7.77
N ILE A 72 12.04 -2.71 -7.06
CA ILE A 72 11.36 -1.44 -7.34
C ILE A 72 11.81 -0.93 -8.70
N THR A 73 10.88 -0.75 -9.63
CA THR A 73 11.16 -0.32 -11.01
C THR A 73 10.71 1.09 -11.29
N ALA A 74 9.72 1.59 -10.56
CA ALA A 74 9.28 2.97 -10.69
C ALA A 74 8.57 3.44 -9.41
N HIS A 75 8.54 4.75 -9.22
CA HIS A 75 7.77 5.39 -8.17
C HIS A 75 6.36 5.74 -8.68
N ARG A 76 5.39 5.70 -7.80
CA ARG A 76 4.04 6.19 -8.06
C ARG A 76 3.75 7.41 -7.20
N ALA A 77 3.36 7.18 -5.96
CA ALA A 77 2.99 8.24 -5.02
C ALA A 77 4.17 8.80 -4.26
N VAL A 78 5.01 7.90 -3.82
CA VAL A 78 6.13 8.18 -2.92
C VAL A 78 7.42 7.72 -3.57
N SER A 79 8.51 8.34 -3.16
CA SER A 79 9.84 8.07 -3.68
C SER A 79 10.85 7.74 -2.56
N ILE A 80 10.34 7.31 -1.41
CA ILE A 80 11.18 7.01 -0.23
C ILE A 80 12.12 5.83 -0.51
N ILE A 81 11.59 4.79 -1.18
CA ILE A 81 12.39 3.63 -1.54
C ILE A 81 12.99 3.85 -2.92
N PRO A 82 14.32 3.81 -3.08
CA PRO A 82 14.96 4.03 -4.37
C PRO A 82 14.61 2.96 -5.41
N ILE A 83 14.56 3.35 -6.67
CA ILE A 83 14.47 2.42 -7.79
C ILE A 83 15.68 1.49 -7.77
N GLY A 84 15.46 0.20 -8.02
CA GLY A 84 16.47 -0.84 -7.95
C GLY A 84 16.58 -1.52 -6.59
N THR A 85 15.87 -1.02 -5.58
CA THR A 85 15.85 -1.66 -4.26
C THR A 85 15.19 -3.03 -4.35
N ARG A 86 15.82 -3.99 -3.72
CA ARG A 86 15.34 -5.37 -3.59
C ARG A 86 14.53 -5.49 -2.31
N VAL A 87 13.28 -5.93 -2.45
CA VAL A 87 12.37 -6.06 -1.31
C VAL A 87 11.95 -7.53 -1.17
N PRO A 88 12.46 -8.25 -0.17
CA PRO A 88 11.99 -9.62 0.10
C PRO A 88 10.50 -9.62 0.43
N VAL A 89 9.76 -10.49 -0.23
CA VAL A 89 8.31 -10.59 -0.05
C VAL A 89 7.98 -11.85 0.73
N PRO A 90 7.40 -11.72 1.92
CA PRO A 90 6.88 -12.88 2.63
C PRO A 90 5.85 -13.62 1.78
N ASN A 91 5.89 -14.95 1.76
CA ASN A 91 5.00 -15.75 0.90
C ASN A 91 3.52 -15.47 1.15
N HIS A 92 3.14 -15.20 2.39
CA HIS A 92 1.76 -14.86 2.75
C HIS A 92 1.32 -13.46 2.31
N LYS A 93 2.22 -12.65 1.75
CA LYS A 93 1.94 -11.32 1.18
C LYS A 93 1.88 -11.31 -0.34
N MET A 94 2.13 -12.45 -0.98
CA MET A 94 1.98 -12.60 -2.43
C MET A 94 0.50 -12.62 -2.79
N LYS A 95 0.11 -11.78 -3.75
CA LYS A 95 -1.26 -11.70 -4.22
C LYS A 95 -1.31 -11.88 -5.73
N TRP A 96 -1.99 -12.92 -6.17
CA TRP A 96 -2.21 -13.21 -7.59
C TRP A 96 -3.53 -12.55 -8.02
N ASP A 97 -3.45 -11.57 -8.89
CA ASP A 97 -4.62 -10.84 -9.37
C ASP A 97 -4.53 -10.62 -10.88
N SER A 98 -5.28 -11.44 -11.63
CA SER A 98 -5.37 -11.32 -13.08
C SER A 98 -6.11 -10.07 -13.54
N GLY A 99 -6.87 -9.42 -12.65
CA GLY A 99 -7.64 -8.21 -12.93
C GLY A 99 -6.86 -6.91 -12.68
N ASN A 100 -5.56 -6.99 -12.42
CA ASN A 100 -4.72 -5.81 -12.21
C ASN A 100 -4.76 -4.87 -13.44
N PRO A 101 -5.38 -3.68 -13.33
CA PRO A 101 -5.56 -2.79 -14.48
C PRO A 101 -4.34 -1.91 -14.76
N THR A 102 -3.31 -1.95 -13.91
CA THR A 102 -2.15 -1.06 -14.04
C THR A 102 -1.17 -1.53 -15.11
N GLY A 103 -1.16 -2.80 -15.46
CA GLY A 103 -0.17 -3.40 -16.34
C GLY A 103 1.19 -3.60 -15.71
N HIS A 104 1.33 -3.31 -14.42
CA HIS A 104 2.58 -3.36 -13.66
C HIS A 104 2.48 -4.30 -12.49
N GLY A 105 3.63 -4.82 -12.04
CA GLY A 105 3.73 -5.37 -10.69
C GLY A 105 3.62 -4.23 -9.68
N ILE A 106 2.86 -4.43 -8.61
CA ILE A 106 2.64 -3.42 -7.58
C ILE A 106 3.00 -4.01 -6.23
N ILE A 107 3.89 -3.33 -5.52
CA ILE A 107 4.23 -3.66 -4.15
C ILE A 107 3.80 -2.54 -3.22
N PHE A 108 3.18 -2.91 -2.11
CA PHE A 108 2.71 -1.99 -1.08
C PHE A 108 3.63 -2.12 0.12
N VAL A 109 4.38 -1.05 0.38
CA VAL A 109 5.39 -1.03 1.45
C VAL A 109 5.12 0.15 2.36
N GLY A 110 4.96 -0.14 3.64
CA GLY A 110 4.73 0.89 4.65
C GLY A 110 6.00 1.69 4.98
N THR A 111 5.82 2.75 5.76
CA THR A 111 6.90 3.67 6.16
C THR A 111 8.02 3.00 6.98
N GLN A 112 7.74 1.85 7.57
CA GLN A 112 8.72 1.06 8.35
C GLN A 112 9.28 -0.12 7.56
N GLY A 113 9.04 -0.16 6.24
CA GLY A 113 9.56 -1.21 5.36
C GLY A 113 8.74 -2.50 5.34
N GLN A 114 7.61 -2.56 6.05
CA GLN A 114 6.74 -3.74 6.04
C GLN A 114 6.01 -3.88 4.71
N VAL A 115 5.99 -5.10 4.17
CA VAL A 115 5.24 -5.41 2.95
C VAL A 115 3.81 -5.76 3.32
N PHE A 116 2.86 -5.03 2.75
CA PHE A 116 1.43 -5.32 2.90
C PHE A 116 0.92 -6.30 1.85
N CYS A 117 1.32 -6.11 0.61
CA CYS A 117 0.94 -6.94 -0.54
C CYS A 117 2.00 -6.80 -1.64
N TYR A 118 2.17 -7.86 -2.40
CA TYR A 118 2.84 -7.80 -3.70
C TYR A 118 1.96 -8.45 -4.76
N VAL A 119 1.52 -7.67 -5.72
CA VAL A 119 0.80 -8.14 -6.90
C VAL A 119 1.80 -8.26 -8.04
N THR A 120 2.01 -9.47 -8.54
CA THR A 120 2.97 -9.73 -9.61
C THR A 120 2.53 -9.07 -10.92
N PRO A 121 3.48 -8.70 -11.80
CA PRO A 121 3.12 -8.10 -13.08
C PRO A 121 2.39 -9.08 -14.00
N GLY A 122 1.43 -8.55 -14.78
CA GLY A 122 0.79 -9.26 -15.87
C GLY A 122 -0.16 -10.39 -15.50
N GLY A 123 -0.54 -10.55 -14.25
CA GLY A 123 -1.48 -11.58 -13.84
C GLY A 123 -1.00 -13.02 -14.06
N ILE A 124 0.30 -13.20 -14.10
CA ILE A 124 0.94 -14.51 -14.30
C ILE A 124 0.99 -15.26 -12.97
#